data_0a4f5833f2544917caad97055ad81338
#
_entry.id   0a4f5833f2544917caad97055ad81338
#
_cell.length_a   1.000
_cell.length_b   1.000
_cell.length_c   1.000
_cell.angle_alpha   90.00
_cell.angle_beta   90.00
_cell.angle_gamma   90.00
#
_symmetry.space_group_name_H-M   'P 1'
#
loop_
_entity.id
_entity.type
_entity.pdbx_description
1 polymer ?
#
loop_
_entity_poly.entity_id
_entity_poly.type
_entity_poly.pdbx_seq_one_letter_code
_entity_poly.pdbx_strand_id
1 'polypeptide(L)'
;MLLEKIEQSSDIKKLKVEDYPVLAQEIRQFLLEKISRTGGHLASNLGVVELTMALHLAFDLPKDKIIWDVGHQAYTHKILSGRKDGFDDLRQFGGMSGFPKRKESPYDAFDTGHSSTSISAGLGIAQAREILGEDYSVISIIGDGALTGGMAYEALNNAAQLKKNFIIVLNDNEMSISKNVGGMSRYLSNVRTREGYADLKLKVERTLRSVPVIGKAMVNGLFLAKNGIKQFLVPGMLFEDMGITYLGDRKST
;
A
#
# COMPACT_ATOMS: atom_id res chain seq x y z
N MET A 1 19.59 -15.92 -14.26
CA MET A 1 18.28 -15.44 -13.77
C MET A 1 18.44 -13.98 -13.37
N LEU A 2 17.40 -13.14 -13.53
CA LEU A 2 17.45 -11.73 -13.11
C LEU A 2 17.50 -11.62 -11.58
N LEU A 3 16.77 -12.50 -10.89
CA LEU A 3 16.73 -12.55 -9.43
C LEU A 3 18.12 -12.76 -8.79
N GLU A 4 19.03 -13.45 -9.45
CA GLU A 4 20.40 -13.63 -8.96
C GLU A 4 21.22 -12.35 -8.92
N LYS A 5 20.84 -11.36 -9.75
CA LYS A 5 21.50 -10.05 -9.82
C LYS A 5 21.02 -9.07 -8.74
N ILE A 6 20.02 -9.47 -7.96
CA ILE A 6 19.45 -8.65 -6.89
C ILE A 6 20.11 -9.04 -5.57
N GLU A 7 21.02 -8.20 -5.08
CA GLU A 7 21.71 -8.35 -3.79
C GLU A 7 21.30 -7.28 -2.79
N GLN A 8 20.75 -6.16 -3.28
CA GLN A 8 20.26 -5.05 -2.47
C GLN A 8 19.11 -4.32 -3.17
N SER A 9 18.37 -3.51 -2.41
CA SER A 9 17.18 -2.81 -2.91
C SER A 9 17.42 -1.94 -4.15
N SER A 10 18.59 -1.32 -4.27
CA SER A 10 18.91 -0.46 -5.42
C SER A 10 19.15 -1.22 -6.73
N ASP A 11 19.36 -2.54 -6.69
CA ASP A 11 19.70 -3.30 -7.90
C ASP A 11 18.51 -3.44 -8.86
N ILE A 12 17.29 -3.45 -8.35
CA ILE A 12 16.09 -3.46 -9.19
C ILE A 12 16.01 -2.22 -10.09
N LYS A 13 16.54 -1.07 -9.63
CA LYS A 13 16.56 0.19 -10.38
C LYS A 13 17.52 0.16 -11.59
N LYS A 14 18.44 -0.82 -11.63
CA LYS A 14 19.38 -1.02 -12.75
C LYS A 14 18.80 -1.85 -13.88
N LEU A 15 17.65 -2.50 -13.66
CA LEU A 15 16.97 -3.32 -14.66
C LEU A 15 16.19 -2.46 -15.65
N LYS A 16 15.97 -2.98 -16.85
CA LYS A 16 15.10 -2.36 -17.83
C LYS A 16 13.64 -2.66 -17.53
N VAL A 17 12.74 -1.80 -18.01
CA VAL A 17 11.30 -1.96 -17.80
C VAL A 17 10.79 -3.29 -18.35
N GLU A 18 11.34 -3.74 -19.47
CA GLU A 18 11.00 -5.02 -20.11
C GLU A 18 11.36 -6.23 -19.23
N ASP A 19 12.30 -6.08 -18.29
CA ASP A 19 12.75 -7.14 -17.39
C ASP A 19 11.83 -7.31 -16.17
N TYR A 20 11.01 -6.32 -15.82
CA TYR A 20 10.19 -6.38 -14.60
C TYR A 20 9.19 -7.54 -14.57
N PRO A 21 8.46 -7.86 -15.66
CA PRO A 21 7.57 -9.02 -15.65
C PRO A 21 8.33 -10.34 -15.46
N VAL A 22 9.53 -10.45 -16.02
CA VAL A 22 10.39 -11.63 -15.87
C VAL A 22 10.86 -11.76 -14.43
N LEU A 23 11.34 -10.68 -13.81
CA LEU A 23 11.73 -10.67 -12.40
C LEU A 23 10.56 -11.02 -11.48
N ALA A 24 9.37 -10.48 -11.73
CA ALA A 24 8.17 -10.81 -10.95
C ALA A 24 7.85 -12.31 -11.01
N GLN A 25 7.98 -12.91 -12.18
CA GLN A 25 7.77 -14.35 -12.36
C GLN A 25 8.85 -15.19 -11.65
N GLU A 26 10.12 -14.78 -11.73
CA GLU A 26 11.22 -15.45 -11.03
C GLU A 26 11.03 -15.37 -9.50
N ILE A 27 10.59 -14.22 -8.96
CA ILE A 27 10.25 -14.07 -7.53
C ILE A 27 9.11 -15.03 -7.14
N ARG A 28 8.04 -15.11 -7.95
CA ARG A 28 6.94 -16.03 -7.67
C ARG A 28 7.39 -17.49 -7.64
N GLN A 29 8.19 -17.89 -8.61
CA GLN A 29 8.73 -19.25 -8.67
C GLN A 29 9.60 -19.56 -7.46
N PHE A 30 10.47 -18.64 -7.08
CA PHE A 30 11.29 -18.74 -5.87
C PHE A 30 10.44 -18.89 -4.60
N LEU A 31 9.40 -18.07 -4.44
CA LEU A 31 8.50 -18.15 -3.29
C LEU A 31 7.77 -19.50 -3.25
N LEU A 32 7.26 -19.99 -4.39
CA LEU A 32 6.62 -21.29 -4.48
C LEU A 32 7.56 -22.41 -4.05
N GLU A 33 8.78 -22.42 -4.54
CA GLU A 33 9.77 -23.43 -4.21
C GLU A 33 10.16 -23.40 -2.73
N LYS A 34 10.53 -22.23 -2.20
CA LYS A 34 11.02 -22.12 -0.81
C LYS A 34 9.91 -22.33 0.21
N ILE A 35 8.76 -21.69 0.05
CA ILE A 35 7.66 -21.77 1.01
C ILE A 35 7.00 -23.16 1.03
N SER A 36 7.03 -23.90 -0.08
CA SER A 36 6.55 -25.30 -0.11
C SER A 36 7.36 -26.22 0.85
N ARG A 37 8.60 -25.85 1.14
CA ARG A 37 9.50 -26.62 2.04
C ARG A 37 9.48 -26.08 3.48
N THR A 38 9.56 -24.76 3.65
CA THR A 38 9.69 -24.13 4.98
C THR A 38 8.35 -23.79 5.62
N GLY A 39 7.27 -23.75 4.83
CA GLY A 39 5.99 -23.20 5.24
C GLY A 39 6.01 -21.67 5.26
N GLY A 40 4.83 -21.05 5.32
CA GLY A 40 4.70 -19.60 5.33
C GLY A 40 3.42 -19.10 4.70
N HIS A 41 3.32 -17.78 4.54
CA HIS A 41 2.15 -17.10 3.98
C HIS A 41 2.30 -16.93 2.46
N LEU A 42 1.94 -17.95 1.68
CA LEU A 42 2.19 -17.95 0.24
C LEU A 42 1.27 -16.97 -0.51
N ALA A 43 -0.06 -17.11 -0.36
CA ALA A 43 -1.04 -16.35 -1.15
C ALA A 43 -0.87 -14.83 -0.99
N SER A 44 -0.70 -14.35 0.24
CA SER A 44 -0.51 -12.93 0.55
C SER A 44 0.79 -12.36 -0.05
N ASN A 45 1.82 -13.18 -0.21
CA ASN A 45 3.08 -12.75 -0.84
C ASN A 45 2.99 -12.75 -2.37
N LEU A 46 2.34 -13.75 -2.97
CA LEU A 46 2.15 -13.79 -4.42
C LEU A 46 1.32 -12.60 -4.95
N GLY A 47 0.37 -12.11 -4.15
CA GLY A 47 -0.50 -10.98 -4.50
C GLY A 47 0.17 -9.60 -4.40
N VAL A 48 1.36 -9.48 -3.84
CA VAL A 48 2.03 -8.18 -3.62
C VAL A 48 3.42 -8.09 -4.28
N VAL A 49 3.75 -9.00 -5.18
CA VAL A 49 5.06 -9.01 -5.85
C VAL A 49 5.30 -7.70 -6.60
N GLU A 50 4.40 -7.32 -7.50
CA GLU A 50 4.52 -6.09 -8.30
C GLU A 50 4.42 -4.84 -7.43
N LEU A 51 3.53 -4.83 -6.43
CA LEU A 51 3.44 -3.72 -5.47
C LEU A 51 4.78 -3.51 -4.76
N THR A 52 5.40 -4.59 -4.29
CA THR A 52 6.68 -4.51 -3.59
C THR A 52 7.80 -4.06 -4.52
N MET A 53 7.85 -4.59 -5.75
CA MET A 53 8.81 -4.15 -6.77
C MET A 53 8.64 -2.66 -7.07
N ALA A 54 7.40 -2.18 -7.25
CA ALA A 54 7.11 -0.77 -7.50
C ALA A 54 7.57 0.14 -6.34
N LEU A 55 7.39 -0.29 -5.10
CA LEU A 55 7.89 0.44 -3.93
C LEU A 55 9.41 0.54 -3.90
N HIS A 56 10.13 -0.56 -4.20
CA HIS A 56 11.58 -0.56 -4.29
C HIS A 56 12.13 0.27 -5.46
N LEU A 57 11.34 0.41 -6.53
CA LEU A 57 11.67 1.28 -7.67
C LEU A 57 11.44 2.76 -7.35
N ALA A 58 10.34 3.07 -6.64
CA ALA A 58 9.92 4.44 -6.38
C ALA A 58 10.68 5.11 -5.22
N PHE A 59 11.13 4.34 -4.23
CA PHE A 59 11.71 4.84 -2.99
C PHE A 59 13.18 4.42 -2.82
N ASP A 60 13.93 5.20 -2.05
CA ASP A 60 15.37 4.98 -1.78
C ASP A 60 15.55 4.30 -0.41
N LEU A 61 15.45 2.98 -0.40
CA LEU A 61 15.62 2.18 0.80
C LEU A 61 17.11 1.92 1.10
N PRO A 62 17.53 1.96 2.36
CA PRO A 62 16.75 2.11 3.60
C PRO A 62 16.57 3.56 4.08
N LYS A 63 16.91 4.59 3.27
CA LYS A 63 16.68 5.99 3.63
C LYS A 63 15.18 6.22 3.86
N ASP A 64 14.35 5.94 2.85
CA ASP A 64 12.89 5.93 2.97
C ASP A 64 12.45 4.75 3.85
N LYS A 65 11.32 4.89 4.54
CA LYS A 65 10.83 3.92 5.51
C LYS A 65 9.56 3.25 5.03
N ILE A 66 9.60 1.93 4.82
CA ILE A 66 8.42 1.12 4.53
C ILE A 66 8.04 0.33 5.78
N ILE A 67 6.80 0.43 6.20
CA ILE A 67 6.23 -0.29 7.33
C ILE A 67 5.13 -1.22 6.81
N TRP A 68 5.36 -2.52 6.91
CA TRP A 68 4.41 -3.54 6.52
C TRP A 68 3.44 -3.84 7.68
N ASP A 69 2.14 -3.64 7.47
CA ASP A 69 1.16 -4.05 8.47
C ASP A 69 1.15 -5.57 8.60
N VAL A 70 1.12 -6.09 9.81
CA VAL A 70 1.33 -7.50 10.10
C VAL A 70 2.71 -7.99 9.64
N GLY A 71 3.05 -7.76 8.38
CA GLY A 71 4.34 -8.11 7.77
C GLY A 71 4.44 -9.53 7.21
N HIS A 72 3.32 -10.28 7.22
CA HIS A 72 3.26 -11.64 6.66
C HIS A 72 3.39 -11.66 5.13
N GLN A 73 3.19 -10.53 4.46
CA GLN A 73 3.32 -10.31 3.02
C GLN A 73 4.66 -9.67 2.61
N ALA A 74 5.66 -9.63 3.50
CA ALA A 74 6.92 -8.91 3.26
C ALA A 74 8.04 -9.79 2.66
N TYR A 75 7.73 -10.98 2.13
CA TYR A 75 8.79 -11.89 1.63
C TYR A 75 9.48 -11.32 0.38
N THR A 76 8.74 -10.75 -0.56
CA THR A 76 9.33 -10.05 -1.72
C THR A 76 10.24 -8.91 -1.27
N HIS A 77 9.87 -8.16 -0.23
CA HIS A 77 10.72 -7.13 0.37
C HIS A 77 12.03 -7.72 0.92
N LYS A 78 11.96 -8.87 1.61
CA LYS A 78 13.17 -9.58 2.08
C LYS A 78 14.05 -10.03 0.93
N ILE A 79 13.47 -10.57 -0.15
CA ILE A 79 14.19 -10.97 -1.35
C ILE A 79 14.92 -9.78 -1.97
N LEU A 80 14.20 -8.69 -2.24
CA LEU A 80 14.76 -7.50 -2.89
C LEU A 80 15.76 -6.74 -2.02
N SER A 81 15.77 -6.98 -0.71
CA SER A 81 16.76 -6.43 0.22
C SER A 81 17.94 -7.37 0.54
N GLY A 82 18.18 -8.37 -0.35
CA GLY A 82 19.39 -9.20 -0.31
C GLY A 82 19.33 -10.38 0.66
N ARG A 83 18.14 -10.81 1.08
CA ARG A 83 17.98 -11.89 2.07
C ARG A 83 17.48 -13.21 1.45
N LYS A 84 17.75 -13.45 0.16
CA LYS A 84 17.33 -14.67 -0.55
C LYS A 84 17.77 -15.95 0.15
N ASP A 85 19.02 -15.99 0.58
CA ASP A 85 19.63 -17.20 1.18
C ASP A 85 18.97 -17.59 2.51
N GLY A 86 18.45 -16.61 3.25
CA GLY A 86 17.72 -16.86 4.49
C GLY A 86 16.38 -17.59 4.32
N PHE A 87 15.92 -17.79 3.09
CA PHE A 87 14.67 -18.51 2.83
C PHE A 87 14.76 -20.01 3.07
N ASP A 88 15.96 -20.59 3.11
CA ASP A 88 16.14 -22.00 3.43
C ASP A 88 15.80 -22.31 4.90
N ASP A 89 15.99 -21.30 5.78
CA ASP A 89 15.68 -21.37 7.20
C ASP A 89 14.52 -20.44 7.61
N LEU A 90 13.69 -20.02 6.65
CA LEU A 90 12.57 -19.13 6.92
C LEU A 90 11.63 -19.74 7.98
N ARG A 91 11.36 -18.98 9.06
CA ARG A 91 10.50 -19.37 10.19
C ARG A 91 11.01 -20.56 11.01
N GLN A 92 12.24 -21.02 10.77
CA GLN A 92 12.87 -22.03 11.61
C GLN A 92 13.51 -21.39 12.85
N PHE A 93 13.75 -22.20 13.88
CA PHE A 93 14.43 -21.73 15.08
C PHE A 93 15.86 -21.27 14.73
N GLY A 94 16.19 -20.04 15.10
CA GLY A 94 17.49 -19.43 14.75
C GLY A 94 17.61 -18.92 13.31
N GLY A 95 16.63 -19.22 12.43
CA GLY A 95 16.59 -18.77 11.05
C GLY A 95 15.91 -17.41 10.86
N MET A 96 15.67 -17.06 9.59
CA MET A 96 15.04 -15.81 9.21
C MET A 96 13.57 -15.74 9.66
N SER A 97 13.16 -14.61 10.26
CA SER A 97 11.77 -14.40 10.67
C SER A 97 10.82 -14.34 9.47
N GLY A 98 9.60 -14.85 9.64
CA GLY A 98 8.50 -14.66 8.69
C GLY A 98 7.89 -13.26 8.69
N PHE A 99 8.43 -12.33 9.48
CA PHE A 99 8.01 -10.93 9.60
C PHE A 99 9.22 -10.00 9.51
N PRO A 100 9.04 -8.72 9.13
CA PRO A 100 10.10 -7.73 9.24
C PRO A 100 10.67 -7.62 10.65
N LYS A 101 12.00 -7.57 10.75
CA LYS A 101 12.73 -7.45 11.99
C LYS A 101 13.94 -6.53 11.83
N ARG A 102 13.97 -5.41 12.57
CA ARG A 102 15.08 -4.43 12.53
C ARG A 102 16.45 -5.05 12.83
N LYS A 103 16.48 -6.10 13.65
CA LYS A 103 17.71 -6.84 13.93
C LYS A 103 18.24 -7.67 12.75
N GLU A 104 17.40 -7.98 11.76
CA GLU A 104 17.78 -8.74 10.58
C GLU A 104 18.29 -7.87 9.45
N SER A 105 17.74 -6.64 9.32
CA SER A 105 18.07 -5.79 8.19
C SER A 105 17.75 -4.32 8.46
N PRO A 106 18.61 -3.38 8.00
CA PRO A 106 18.30 -1.95 8.05
C PRO A 106 17.12 -1.55 7.16
N TYR A 107 16.72 -2.41 6.22
CA TYR A 107 15.56 -2.21 5.37
C TYR A 107 14.23 -2.42 6.11
N ASP A 108 14.23 -3.10 7.25
CA ASP A 108 13.05 -3.32 8.08
C ASP A 108 12.88 -2.16 9.07
N ALA A 109 12.07 -1.17 8.73
CA ALA A 109 11.92 0.05 9.52
C ALA A 109 11.23 -0.19 10.88
N PHE A 110 10.43 -1.25 11.02
CA PHE A 110 9.69 -1.57 12.24
C PHE A 110 9.46 -3.07 12.40
N ASP A 111 9.47 -3.55 13.64
CA ASP A 111 9.14 -4.94 13.97
C ASP A 111 7.63 -5.11 14.01
N THR A 112 7.07 -5.90 13.11
CA THR A 112 5.64 -6.05 12.96
C THR A 112 5.09 -7.41 13.40
N GLY A 113 3.79 -7.47 13.63
CA GLY A 113 2.99 -8.64 13.94
C GLY A 113 1.50 -8.36 13.72
N HIS A 114 0.62 -9.31 14.03
CA HIS A 114 -0.82 -9.20 13.81
C HIS A 114 -1.50 -8.23 14.79
N SER A 115 -1.31 -6.92 14.61
CA SER A 115 -1.83 -5.90 15.54
C SER A 115 -2.28 -4.59 14.86
N SER A 116 -2.36 -4.54 13.53
CA SER A 116 -2.80 -3.35 12.75
C SER A 116 -2.01 -2.08 13.09
N THR A 117 -0.67 -2.21 13.24
CA THR A 117 0.20 -1.16 13.81
C THR A 117 0.90 -0.30 12.78
N SER A 118 0.85 -0.62 11.49
CA SER A 118 1.70 0.02 10.47
C SER A 118 1.46 1.52 10.36
N ILE A 119 0.19 1.96 10.39
CA ILE A 119 -0.16 3.37 10.27
C ILE A 119 0.31 4.13 11.50
N SER A 120 0.09 3.58 12.70
CA SER A 120 0.53 4.20 13.96
C SER A 120 2.06 4.33 14.03
N ALA A 121 2.78 3.26 13.67
CA ALA A 121 4.24 3.28 13.64
C ALA A 121 4.78 4.24 12.57
N GLY A 122 4.20 4.23 11.36
CA GLY A 122 4.56 5.14 10.28
C GLY A 122 4.30 6.59 10.64
N LEU A 123 3.19 6.88 11.30
CA LEU A 123 2.86 8.20 11.82
C LEU A 123 3.91 8.70 12.82
N GLY A 124 4.32 7.84 13.77
CA GLY A 124 5.38 8.17 14.73
C GLY A 124 6.71 8.47 14.05
N ILE A 125 7.10 7.67 13.04
CA ILE A 125 8.32 7.90 12.26
C ILE A 125 8.22 9.20 11.46
N ALA A 126 7.07 9.47 10.80
CA ALA A 126 6.85 10.72 10.08
C ALA A 126 6.91 11.94 11.00
N GLN A 127 6.38 11.84 12.21
CA GLN A 127 6.46 12.91 13.20
C GLN A 127 7.90 13.13 13.69
N ALA A 128 8.65 12.04 13.95
CA ALA A 128 10.05 12.13 14.34
C ALA A 128 10.90 12.79 13.24
N ARG A 129 10.69 12.41 11.98
CA ARG A 129 11.34 13.05 10.81
C ARG A 129 11.16 14.56 10.81
N GLU A 130 9.93 15.05 11.04
CA GLU A 130 9.65 16.48 11.06
C GLU A 130 10.37 17.20 12.23
N ILE A 131 10.37 16.59 13.42
CA ILE A 131 11.03 17.14 14.61
C ILE A 131 12.55 17.22 14.39
N LEU A 132 13.12 16.21 13.73
CA LEU A 132 14.55 16.13 13.47
C LEU A 132 15.00 16.93 12.23
N GLY A 133 14.05 17.42 11.41
CA GLY A 133 14.35 18.13 10.16
C GLY A 133 14.96 17.21 9.09
N GLU A 134 14.65 15.91 9.15
CA GLU A 134 15.14 14.92 8.19
C GLU A 134 14.24 14.87 6.94
N ASP A 135 14.81 14.43 5.81
CA ASP A 135 14.13 14.35 4.52
C ASP A 135 14.15 12.92 3.98
N TYR A 136 13.09 12.18 4.28
CA TYR A 136 12.80 10.86 3.72
C TYR A 136 11.29 10.59 3.69
N SER A 137 10.88 9.68 2.82
CA SER A 137 9.48 9.27 2.73
C SER A 137 9.14 8.19 3.77
N VAL A 138 7.89 8.22 4.25
CA VAL A 138 7.35 7.19 5.15
C VAL A 138 6.12 6.58 4.51
N ILE A 139 6.13 5.26 4.35
CA ILE A 139 5.10 4.50 3.66
C ILE A 139 4.60 3.38 4.58
N SER A 140 3.31 3.36 4.89
CA SER A 140 2.66 2.24 5.58
C SER A 140 1.82 1.44 4.61
N ILE A 141 1.99 0.13 4.60
CA ILE A 141 1.24 -0.79 3.75
C ILE A 141 0.33 -1.61 4.63
N ILE A 142 -0.96 -1.50 4.40
CA ILE A 142 -1.99 -2.18 5.20
C ILE A 142 -2.96 -2.94 4.31
N GLY A 143 -3.31 -4.16 4.71
CA GLY A 143 -4.36 -4.94 4.06
C GLY A 143 -5.75 -4.54 4.54
N ASP A 144 -6.77 -4.84 3.74
CA ASP A 144 -8.18 -4.60 4.04
C ASP A 144 -8.64 -5.26 5.36
N GLY A 145 -8.18 -6.49 5.62
CA GLY A 145 -8.44 -7.19 6.87
C GLY A 145 -7.83 -6.48 8.09
N ALA A 146 -6.57 -6.05 7.99
CA ALA A 146 -5.88 -5.34 9.06
C ALA A 146 -6.47 -3.93 9.29
N LEU A 147 -7.00 -3.30 8.25
CA LEU A 147 -7.68 -1.99 8.36
C LEU A 147 -8.95 -2.06 9.22
N THR A 148 -9.51 -3.24 9.49
CA THR A 148 -10.66 -3.38 10.43
C THR A 148 -10.27 -3.23 11.89
N GLY A 149 -8.98 -3.21 12.23
CA GLY A 149 -8.47 -3.07 13.59
C GLY A 149 -8.63 -1.66 14.14
N GLY A 150 -9.04 -1.52 15.41
CA GLY A 150 -9.27 -0.22 16.06
C GLY A 150 -8.04 0.69 16.04
N MET A 151 -6.85 0.15 16.24
CA MET A 151 -5.59 0.92 16.22
C MET A 151 -5.34 1.59 14.87
N ALA A 152 -5.73 0.96 13.74
CA ALA A 152 -5.63 1.57 12.42
C ALA A 152 -6.51 2.84 12.31
N TYR A 153 -7.72 2.82 12.90
CA TYR A 153 -8.61 4.00 12.90
C TYR A 153 -8.09 5.13 13.77
N GLU A 154 -7.59 4.82 14.95
CA GLU A 154 -6.99 5.82 15.83
C GLU A 154 -5.79 6.48 15.12
N ALA A 155 -4.97 5.69 14.45
CA ALA A 155 -3.84 6.19 13.69
C ALA A 155 -4.28 7.04 12.49
N LEU A 156 -5.29 6.62 11.73
CA LEU A 156 -5.86 7.41 10.62
C LEU A 156 -6.42 8.75 11.11
N ASN A 157 -7.15 8.75 12.21
CA ASN A 157 -7.68 9.97 12.81
C ASN A 157 -6.57 10.96 13.19
N ASN A 158 -5.46 10.46 13.71
CA ASN A 158 -4.30 11.29 14.02
C ASN A 158 -3.53 11.72 12.76
N ALA A 159 -3.37 10.84 11.79
CA ALA A 159 -2.69 11.14 10.53
C ALA A 159 -3.35 12.26 9.74
N ALA A 160 -4.68 12.33 9.77
CA ALA A 160 -5.48 13.37 9.12
C ALA A 160 -5.11 14.81 9.57
N GLN A 161 -4.64 14.96 10.81
CA GLN A 161 -4.24 16.27 11.36
C GLN A 161 -2.81 16.68 10.92
N LEU A 162 -1.96 15.72 10.63
CA LEU A 162 -0.54 15.99 10.42
C LEU A 162 -0.23 16.75 9.13
N LYS A 163 -1.06 16.63 8.08
CA LYS A 163 -0.85 17.26 6.75
C LYS A 163 0.60 17.13 6.23
N LYS A 164 1.26 16.02 6.57
CA LYS A 164 2.66 15.76 6.28
C LYS A 164 2.81 14.70 5.19
N ASN A 165 3.99 14.61 4.58
CA ASN A 165 4.27 13.59 3.58
C ASN A 165 4.34 12.19 4.23
N PHE A 166 3.18 11.58 4.38
CA PHE A 166 2.99 10.22 4.89
C PHE A 166 2.06 9.48 3.94
N ILE A 167 2.51 8.37 3.41
CA ILE A 167 1.80 7.59 2.40
C ILE A 167 1.24 6.33 3.05
N ILE A 168 -0.05 6.10 2.86
CA ILE A 168 -0.72 4.88 3.29
C ILE A 168 -1.17 4.13 2.04
N VAL A 169 -0.67 2.93 1.84
CA VAL A 169 -1.04 2.03 0.75
C VAL A 169 -2.02 1.01 1.29
N LEU A 170 -3.29 1.13 0.91
CA LEU A 170 -4.29 0.12 1.20
C LEU A 170 -4.26 -0.95 0.10
N ASN A 171 -3.82 -2.16 0.46
CA ASN A 171 -3.84 -3.33 -0.41
C ASN A 171 -5.12 -4.15 -0.14
N ASP A 172 -6.07 -4.05 -1.03
CA ASP A 172 -7.33 -4.80 -0.99
C ASP A 172 -7.35 -5.85 -2.12
N ASN A 173 -7.09 -7.11 -1.75
CA ASN A 173 -7.05 -8.24 -2.69
C ASN A 173 -8.15 -9.27 -2.46
N GLU A 174 -9.16 -8.94 -1.65
CA GLU A 174 -10.26 -9.83 -1.25
C GLU A 174 -9.82 -11.14 -0.54
N MET A 175 -8.55 -11.25 -0.21
CA MET A 175 -7.94 -12.45 0.34
C MET A 175 -7.72 -12.29 1.85
N SER A 176 -8.71 -12.70 2.64
CA SER A 176 -8.53 -12.91 4.08
C SER A 176 -8.80 -14.37 4.44
N ILE A 177 -8.31 -14.82 5.59
CA ILE A 177 -8.51 -16.19 6.11
C ILE A 177 -10.01 -16.50 6.31
N SER A 178 -10.79 -15.47 6.64
CA SER A 178 -12.24 -15.50 6.73
C SER A 178 -12.83 -14.25 6.09
N LYS A 179 -14.11 -14.26 5.73
CA LYS A 179 -14.79 -13.06 5.21
C LYS A 179 -14.64 -11.92 6.22
N ASN A 180 -14.15 -10.77 5.75
CA ASN A 180 -14.08 -9.56 6.55
C ASN A 180 -15.50 -9.18 7.01
N VAL A 181 -15.66 -8.89 8.30
CA VAL A 181 -16.95 -8.53 8.91
C VAL A 181 -16.94 -7.08 9.37
N GLY A 182 -18.12 -6.50 9.51
CA GLY A 182 -18.30 -5.16 10.04
C GLY A 182 -18.55 -4.07 9.00
N GLY A 183 -18.79 -2.86 9.49
CA GLY A 183 -19.15 -1.71 8.65
C GLY A 183 -18.07 -1.30 7.66
N MET A 184 -16.80 -1.39 8.06
CA MET A 184 -15.67 -1.05 7.21
C MET A 184 -15.50 -2.03 6.06
N SER A 185 -15.61 -3.32 6.29
CA SER A 185 -15.57 -4.32 5.22
C SER A 185 -16.67 -4.07 4.20
N ARG A 186 -17.87 -3.73 4.68
CA ARG A 186 -18.99 -3.34 3.80
C ARG A 186 -18.71 -2.06 3.05
N TYR A 187 -18.08 -1.06 3.70
CA TYR A 187 -17.69 0.20 3.07
C TYR A 187 -16.66 -0.05 1.95
N LEU A 188 -15.57 -0.77 2.21
CA LEU A 188 -14.53 -1.09 1.23
C LEU A 188 -15.11 -1.91 0.05
N SER A 189 -16.00 -2.87 0.33
CA SER A 189 -16.72 -3.62 -0.71
C SER A 189 -17.55 -2.69 -1.60
N ASN A 190 -18.26 -1.72 -1.02
CA ASN A 190 -19.02 -0.73 -1.78
C ASN A 190 -18.13 0.22 -2.61
N VAL A 191 -16.97 0.59 -2.07
CA VAL A 191 -15.97 1.41 -2.80
C VAL A 191 -15.51 0.65 -4.04
N ARG A 192 -15.21 -0.62 -3.91
CA ARG A 192 -14.71 -1.49 -4.97
C ARG A 192 -15.74 -1.83 -6.04
N THR A 193 -17.00 -2.08 -5.65
CA THR A 193 -18.05 -2.54 -6.59
C THR A 193 -18.67 -1.41 -7.40
N ARG A 194 -18.41 -0.15 -7.08
CA ARG A 194 -18.92 0.99 -7.86
C ARG A 194 -18.05 1.23 -9.09
N GLU A 195 -18.30 0.46 -10.13
CA GLU A 195 -17.74 0.70 -11.46
C GLU A 195 -18.30 2.03 -12.03
N GLY A 196 -17.43 2.86 -12.57
CA GLY A 196 -17.86 4.01 -13.38
C GLY A 196 -17.51 5.40 -12.86
N TYR A 197 -16.80 5.58 -11.75
CA TYR A 197 -16.44 6.92 -11.29
C TYR A 197 -15.52 7.65 -12.29
N ALA A 198 -14.51 6.96 -12.84
CA ALA A 198 -13.64 7.54 -13.86
C ALA A 198 -14.40 7.86 -15.13
N ASP A 199 -15.32 6.98 -15.57
CA ASP A 199 -16.19 7.20 -16.73
C ASP A 199 -17.22 8.29 -16.48
N LEU A 200 -17.82 8.36 -15.28
CA LEU A 200 -18.76 9.39 -14.91
C LEU A 200 -18.08 10.76 -14.82
N LYS A 201 -16.89 10.82 -14.23
CA LYS A 201 -16.08 12.06 -14.18
C LYS A 201 -15.77 12.57 -15.58
N LEU A 202 -15.34 11.69 -16.48
CA LEU A 202 -15.07 12.04 -17.88
C LEU A 202 -16.34 12.45 -18.63
N LYS A 203 -17.48 11.79 -18.40
CA LYS A 203 -18.77 12.17 -18.99
C LYS A 203 -19.23 13.53 -18.46
N VAL A 204 -19.15 13.77 -17.15
CA VAL A 204 -19.52 15.06 -16.53
C VAL A 204 -18.60 16.18 -17.02
N GLU A 205 -17.28 15.96 -17.11
CA GLU A 205 -16.35 16.96 -17.68
C GLU A 205 -16.63 17.25 -19.17
N ARG A 206 -16.93 16.22 -19.96
CA ARG A 206 -17.32 16.41 -21.38
C ARG A 206 -18.62 17.17 -21.53
N THR A 207 -19.63 16.84 -20.72
CA THR A 207 -20.93 17.51 -20.73
C THR A 207 -20.81 18.99 -20.29
N LEU A 208 -19.99 19.27 -19.27
CA LEU A 208 -19.73 20.64 -18.81
C LEU A 208 -18.93 21.46 -19.81
N ARG A 209 -18.04 20.84 -20.59
CA ARG A 209 -17.29 21.54 -21.67
C ARG A 209 -18.12 21.80 -22.91
N SER A 210 -19.24 21.08 -23.12
CA SER A 210 -20.12 21.24 -24.29
C SER A 210 -21.23 22.27 -24.11
N VAL A 211 -21.36 22.90 -22.93
CA VAL A 211 -22.37 23.95 -22.68
C VAL A 211 -21.72 25.31 -22.86
N PRO A 212 -22.11 26.09 -23.91
CA PRO A 212 -21.57 27.41 -24.12
C PRO A 212 -22.19 28.43 -23.14
N VAL A 213 -21.32 29.16 -22.48
CA VAL A 213 -21.56 30.38 -21.70
C VAL A 213 -22.57 30.26 -20.56
N ILE A 214 -22.09 29.97 -19.39
CA ILE A 214 -22.87 30.03 -18.13
C ILE A 214 -22.31 31.15 -17.25
N GLY A 215 -23.14 32.11 -16.83
CA GLY A 215 -22.76 33.24 -16.01
C GLY A 215 -22.27 32.84 -14.59
N LYS A 216 -21.48 33.72 -13.95
CA LYS A 216 -20.81 33.51 -12.64
C LYS A 216 -21.73 33.01 -11.50
N ALA A 217 -23.02 33.34 -11.51
CA ALA A 217 -23.99 32.91 -10.48
C ALA A 217 -24.32 31.43 -10.59
N MET A 218 -24.27 30.83 -11.78
CA MET A 218 -24.54 29.42 -12.01
C MET A 218 -23.32 28.52 -11.68
N VAL A 219 -22.13 29.09 -11.75
CA VAL A 219 -20.88 28.38 -11.36
C VAL A 219 -20.90 28.04 -9.87
N ASN A 220 -21.39 28.92 -9.00
CA ASN A 220 -21.53 28.68 -7.58
C ASN A 220 -22.61 27.63 -7.26
N GLY A 221 -23.73 27.63 -7.98
CA GLY A 221 -24.76 26.61 -7.86
C GLY A 221 -24.28 25.23 -8.35
N LEU A 222 -23.49 25.20 -9.42
CA LEU A 222 -22.84 23.98 -9.93
C LEU A 222 -21.74 23.47 -8.98
N PHE A 223 -21.05 24.36 -8.27
CA PHE A 223 -20.05 23.97 -7.26
C PHE A 223 -20.72 23.30 -6.06
N LEU A 224 -21.87 23.80 -5.60
CA LEU A 224 -22.68 23.21 -4.54
C LEU A 224 -23.32 21.87 -4.99
N ALA A 225 -23.86 21.81 -6.20
CA ALA A 225 -24.38 20.58 -6.80
C ALA A 225 -23.25 19.56 -7.05
N LYS A 226 -22.07 20.00 -7.50
CA LYS A 226 -20.88 19.16 -7.66
C LYS A 226 -20.43 18.53 -6.34
N ASN A 227 -20.43 19.30 -5.24
CA ASN A 227 -20.10 18.78 -3.91
C ASN A 227 -21.19 17.83 -3.38
N GLY A 228 -22.48 18.13 -3.60
CA GLY A 228 -23.57 17.23 -3.24
C GLY A 228 -23.58 15.92 -4.03
N ILE A 229 -23.30 15.97 -5.34
CA ILE A 229 -23.18 14.78 -6.20
C ILE A 229 -21.89 14.01 -5.87
N LYS A 230 -20.81 14.71 -5.53
CA LYS A 230 -19.56 14.08 -5.08
C LYS A 230 -19.77 13.25 -3.81
N GLN A 231 -20.60 13.75 -2.88
CA GLN A 231 -20.95 13.04 -1.65
C GLN A 231 -21.67 11.70 -1.88
N PHE A 232 -22.43 11.56 -2.95
CA PHE A 232 -23.18 10.31 -3.25
C PHE A 232 -22.44 9.32 -4.16
N LEU A 233 -21.37 9.74 -4.83
CA LEU A 233 -20.79 8.98 -5.94
C LEU A 233 -19.31 8.60 -5.78
N VAL A 234 -18.60 9.14 -4.77
CA VAL A 234 -17.15 8.94 -4.67
C VAL A 234 -16.82 7.83 -3.67
N PRO A 235 -16.22 6.71 -4.14
CA PRO A 235 -15.54 5.79 -3.26
C PRO A 235 -14.38 6.50 -2.55
N GLY A 236 -14.17 6.25 -1.27
CA GLY A 236 -13.07 6.88 -0.51
C GLY A 236 -13.46 8.11 0.30
N MET A 237 -14.73 8.52 0.29
CA MET A 237 -15.21 9.68 1.05
C MET A 237 -14.82 9.64 2.52
N LEU A 238 -14.84 8.46 3.16
CA LEU A 238 -14.47 8.36 4.57
C LEU A 238 -13.06 8.93 4.80
N PHE A 239 -12.09 8.57 3.97
CA PHE A 239 -10.72 9.05 4.11
C PHE A 239 -10.61 10.56 3.77
N GLU A 240 -11.32 11.01 2.73
CA GLU A 240 -11.37 12.44 2.38
C GLU A 240 -12.09 13.27 3.45
N ASP A 241 -13.18 12.77 4.02
CA ASP A 241 -13.91 13.41 5.12
C ASP A 241 -13.05 13.49 6.40
N MET A 242 -12.16 12.52 6.60
CA MET A 242 -11.14 12.58 7.65
C MET A 242 -9.99 13.54 7.31
N GLY A 243 -9.90 14.09 6.10
CA GLY A 243 -8.83 14.99 5.67
C GLY A 243 -7.62 14.28 5.03
N ILE A 244 -7.75 13.00 4.70
CA ILE A 244 -6.72 12.21 4.00
C ILE A 244 -7.03 12.22 2.51
N THR A 245 -6.09 12.66 1.68
CA THR A 245 -6.26 12.62 0.22
C THR A 245 -6.29 11.19 -0.28
N TYR A 246 -7.41 10.77 -0.85
CA TYR A 246 -7.58 9.46 -1.43
C TYR A 246 -7.25 9.46 -2.93
N LEU A 247 -6.25 8.66 -3.31
CA LEU A 247 -5.87 8.43 -4.71
C LEU A 247 -6.48 7.09 -5.13
N GLY A 248 -7.70 7.13 -5.60
CA GLY A 248 -8.57 5.99 -5.81
C GLY A 248 -8.06 4.86 -6.68
N ASP A 249 -8.87 3.81 -6.70
CA ASP A 249 -8.62 2.51 -7.30
C ASP A 249 -8.16 2.63 -8.77
N ARG A 250 -6.96 2.12 -9.05
CA ARG A 250 -6.53 1.78 -10.40
C ARG A 250 -6.56 0.27 -10.52
N LYS A 251 -7.54 -0.24 -11.26
CA LYS A 251 -7.50 -1.64 -11.67
C LYS A 251 -6.19 -1.85 -12.43
N SER A 252 -5.34 -2.73 -11.93
CA SER A 252 -4.25 -3.29 -12.72
C SER A 252 -4.89 -4.18 -13.78
N THR A 253 -4.91 -3.71 -15.02
CA THR A 253 -5.26 -4.52 -16.19
C THR A 253 -4.08 -5.39 -16.58
#